data_14889c0774dd6f0689ff7fe515c44d44
#
_entry.id   14889c0774dd6f0689ff7fe515c44d44
#
_cell.length_a   1.000
_cell.length_b   1.000
_cell.length_c   1.000
_cell.angle_alpha   90.00
_cell.angle_beta   90.00
_cell.angle_gamma   90.00
#
_symmetry.space_group_name_H-M   'P 1'
#
loop_
_entity.id
_entity.type
_entity.pdbx_description
1 polymer ?
#
loop_
_entity_poly.entity_id
_entity_poly.type
_entity_poly.pdbx_seq_one_letter_code
_entity_poly.pdbx_strand_id
1 'polypeptide(L)'
;MTDLSSPIRRLLSAAAVRERAHEMLERALAGEVEGWVVDLGRLADAAELTAEVTRERYPDLAIPFHARWRHFVAGEPRLPDGADPGSRARSAFDLVILSVLLDAGSGPGWQYRDPATFTLLGRSEGLAVASQRMFEAGTFAAEGRDRLRADAAVLAGLDEAVLALGFQAGEDNVLLGLDGRTALLRRLGRQAADRPDLFARADDPRPGGLYDALVDRAENGRLPAPVILETLLEALGPIWADRLTVDGLALGDCWRHPAIRRDDPSDGLVPLHKLSQWLAYSLIEPLQKAGLEIVDMDGLTGLAEYRNGGLFVDTAVLRLADPSAAERSHFASDPIIVAWRAMTVALLDRLAPEVRCRLGVGEAEFPLARMLEGGTWMAGRRIAAELRHGGGPPFTIISDGTIF
;
A
#
# COMPACT_ATOMS: atom_id res chain seq x y z
N MET A 1 5.46 23.94 6.99
CA MET A 1 4.14 23.62 7.60
C MET A 1 3.12 23.62 6.47
N THR A 2 2.53 22.48 6.22
CA THR A 2 1.47 22.32 5.21
C THR A 2 0.25 23.10 5.67
N ASP A 3 -0.28 23.99 4.81
CA ASP A 3 -1.50 24.73 5.10
C ASP A 3 -2.70 23.78 5.14
N LEU A 4 -3.07 23.33 6.34
CA LEU A 4 -4.22 22.47 6.60
C LEU A 4 -5.57 23.24 6.61
N SER A 5 -5.57 24.51 6.21
CA SER A 5 -6.80 25.32 6.17
C SER A 5 -7.78 24.84 5.09
N SER A 6 -7.29 24.27 3.99
CA SER A 6 -8.12 23.72 2.91
C SER A 6 -8.74 22.37 3.31
N PRO A 7 -10.06 22.21 3.24
CA PRO A 7 -10.74 20.92 3.45
C PRO A 7 -10.23 19.81 2.52
N ILE A 8 -9.85 20.17 1.30
CA ILE A 8 -9.34 19.22 0.31
C ILE A 8 -7.93 18.74 0.69
N ARG A 9 -7.05 19.65 1.13
CA ARG A 9 -5.69 19.26 1.53
C ARG A 9 -5.68 18.32 2.76
N ARG A 10 -6.62 18.49 3.68
CA ARG A 10 -6.78 17.58 4.83
C ARG A 10 -7.05 16.15 4.44
N LEU A 11 -7.67 15.90 3.26
CA LEU A 11 -7.89 14.54 2.76
C LEU A 11 -6.58 13.78 2.46
N LEU A 12 -5.47 14.48 2.31
CA LEU A 12 -4.14 13.88 2.10
C LEU A 12 -3.46 13.53 3.44
N SER A 13 -4.18 12.82 4.32
CA SER A 13 -3.68 12.41 5.63
C SER A 13 -4.29 11.09 6.11
N ALA A 14 -3.57 10.37 6.97
CA ALA A 14 -4.09 9.17 7.64
C ALA A 14 -5.30 9.49 8.54
N ALA A 15 -5.28 10.65 9.18
CA ALA A 15 -6.39 11.12 10.03
C ALA A 15 -7.70 11.23 9.24
N ALA A 16 -7.65 11.79 8.02
CA ALA A 16 -8.85 11.89 7.17
C ALA A 16 -9.30 10.50 6.66
N VAL A 17 -8.37 9.60 6.34
CA VAL A 17 -8.71 8.21 5.99
C VAL A 17 -9.49 7.57 7.14
N ARG A 18 -8.97 7.65 8.37
CA ARG A 18 -9.62 7.09 9.56
C ARG A 18 -10.98 7.73 9.83
N GLU A 19 -11.08 9.07 9.78
CA GLU A 19 -12.32 9.82 9.99
C GLU A 19 -13.42 9.34 9.03
N ARG A 20 -13.13 9.34 7.72
CA ARG A 20 -14.12 8.95 6.70
C ARG A 20 -14.46 7.46 6.74
N ALA A 21 -13.50 6.62 7.11
CA ALA A 21 -13.70 5.18 7.26
C ALA A 21 -14.66 4.87 8.43
N HIS A 22 -14.45 5.51 9.58
CA HIS A 22 -15.33 5.33 10.74
C HIS A 22 -16.71 5.91 10.49
N GLU A 23 -16.83 7.09 9.86
CA GLU A 23 -18.13 7.64 9.47
C GLU A 23 -18.88 6.68 8.53
N MET A 24 -18.20 6.10 7.53
CA MET A 24 -18.80 5.12 6.61
C MET A 24 -19.34 3.90 7.39
N LEU A 25 -18.57 3.40 8.34
CA LEU A 25 -19.00 2.26 9.17
C LEU A 25 -20.22 2.62 10.04
N GLU A 26 -20.24 3.79 10.69
CA GLU A 26 -21.38 4.23 11.51
C GLU A 26 -22.65 4.39 10.65
N ARG A 27 -22.53 4.94 9.45
CA ARG A 27 -23.66 5.03 8.50
C ARG A 27 -24.13 3.66 8.02
N ALA A 28 -23.21 2.73 7.81
CA ALA A 28 -23.58 1.35 7.45
C ALA A 28 -24.31 0.65 8.60
N LEU A 29 -23.89 0.84 9.84
CA LEU A 29 -24.59 0.34 11.04
C LEU A 29 -26.00 0.94 11.19
N ALA A 30 -26.18 2.18 10.76
CA ALA A 30 -27.50 2.83 10.72
C ALA A 30 -28.37 2.40 9.53
N GLY A 31 -27.85 1.57 8.59
CA GLY A 31 -28.55 1.14 7.38
C GLY A 31 -28.56 2.21 6.27
N GLU A 32 -27.70 3.21 6.34
CA GLU A 32 -27.63 4.34 5.40
C GLU A 32 -26.64 4.11 4.24
N VAL A 33 -25.95 2.97 4.21
CA VAL A 33 -25.01 2.59 3.13
C VAL A 33 -25.63 1.47 2.30
N GLU A 34 -26.06 1.82 1.11
CA GLU A 34 -26.68 0.86 0.17
C GLU A 34 -25.73 -0.29 -0.18
N GLY A 35 -26.27 -1.49 -0.28
CA GLY A 35 -25.55 -2.69 -0.70
C GLY A 35 -24.85 -3.44 0.44
N TRP A 36 -24.78 -2.89 1.66
CA TRP A 36 -24.06 -3.50 2.78
C TRP A 36 -24.92 -3.70 4.02
N VAL A 37 -24.68 -4.82 4.69
CA VAL A 37 -25.18 -5.13 6.05
C VAL A 37 -23.98 -5.44 6.94
N VAL A 38 -23.90 -4.78 8.09
CA VAL A 38 -22.81 -4.93 9.06
C VAL A 38 -23.31 -5.71 10.28
N ASP A 39 -22.58 -6.76 10.66
CA ASP A 39 -22.84 -7.55 11.86
C ASP A 39 -21.59 -7.59 12.75
N LEU A 40 -21.50 -6.64 13.67
CA LEU A 40 -20.38 -6.57 14.61
C LEU A 40 -20.31 -7.75 15.58
N GLY A 41 -21.41 -8.50 15.77
CA GLY A 41 -21.43 -9.73 16.58
C GLY A 41 -20.48 -10.79 16.01
N ARG A 42 -20.18 -10.75 14.71
CA ARG A 42 -19.26 -11.65 14.04
C ARG A 42 -17.79 -11.21 14.08
N LEU A 43 -17.50 -10.04 14.66
CA LEU A 43 -16.12 -9.53 14.76
C LEU A 43 -15.23 -10.45 15.59
N ALA A 44 -15.81 -11.10 16.61
CA ALA A 44 -15.12 -12.08 17.44
C ALA A 44 -14.56 -13.26 16.64
N ASP A 45 -15.27 -13.71 15.58
CA ASP A 45 -14.82 -14.83 14.72
C ASP A 45 -13.62 -14.40 13.86
N ALA A 46 -13.65 -13.17 13.33
CA ALA A 46 -12.52 -12.60 12.58
C ALA A 46 -11.30 -12.41 13.50
N ALA A 47 -11.52 -12.00 14.75
CA ALA A 47 -10.44 -11.83 15.74
C ALA A 47 -9.82 -13.16 16.14
N GLU A 48 -10.62 -14.22 16.33
CA GLU A 48 -10.13 -15.56 16.66
C GLU A 48 -9.27 -16.12 15.53
N LEU A 49 -9.78 -16.11 14.30
CA LEU A 49 -9.02 -16.55 13.13
C LEU A 49 -7.69 -15.77 12.98
N THR A 50 -7.74 -14.45 13.18
CA THR A 50 -6.55 -13.59 13.12
C THR A 50 -5.53 -13.96 14.20
N ALA A 51 -5.98 -14.19 15.45
CA ALA A 51 -5.10 -14.57 16.56
C ALA A 51 -4.52 -15.97 16.37
N GLU A 52 -5.31 -16.92 15.86
CA GLU A 52 -4.86 -18.29 15.54
C GLU A 52 -3.74 -18.25 14.49
N VAL A 53 -3.98 -17.58 13.36
CA VAL A 53 -2.99 -17.44 12.29
C VAL A 53 -1.71 -16.74 12.79
N THR A 54 -1.86 -15.74 13.66
CA THR A 54 -0.72 -15.03 14.25
C THR A 54 0.14 -15.98 15.09
N ARG A 55 -0.47 -16.76 15.99
CA ARG A 55 0.27 -17.72 16.84
C ARG A 55 0.98 -18.81 16.04
N GLU A 56 0.32 -19.31 14.99
CA GLU A 56 0.91 -20.34 14.13
C GLU A 56 2.16 -19.84 13.38
N ARG A 57 2.10 -18.60 12.86
CA ARG A 57 3.20 -18.04 12.08
C ARG A 57 4.32 -17.45 12.93
N TYR A 58 3.96 -16.89 14.07
CA TYR A 58 4.85 -16.18 14.97
C TYR A 58 4.60 -16.62 16.41
N PRO A 59 5.04 -17.82 16.80
CA PRO A 59 4.79 -18.37 18.15
C PRO A 59 5.36 -17.52 19.27
N ASP A 60 6.43 -16.78 19.00
CA ASP A 60 7.11 -15.86 19.92
C ASP A 60 6.60 -14.39 19.79
N LEU A 61 5.65 -14.14 18.92
CA LEU A 61 5.11 -12.81 18.57
C LEU A 61 6.18 -11.81 18.10
N ALA A 62 7.36 -12.27 17.68
CA ALA A 62 8.40 -11.42 17.07
C ALA A 62 8.03 -11.06 15.62
N ILE A 63 6.96 -10.26 15.45
CA ILE A 63 6.36 -9.95 14.17
C ILE A 63 6.96 -8.67 13.61
N PRO A 64 7.52 -8.68 12.40
CA PRO A 64 7.94 -7.45 11.72
C PRO A 64 6.73 -6.63 11.27
N PHE A 65 6.95 -5.37 10.92
CA PHE A 65 5.88 -4.56 10.34
C PHE A 65 5.51 -5.05 8.93
N HIS A 66 4.23 -4.92 8.59
CA HIS A 66 3.74 -5.24 7.25
C HIS A 66 4.32 -4.28 6.22
N ALA A 67 5.28 -4.76 5.45
CA ALA A 67 6.09 -3.94 4.55
C ALA A 67 6.53 -4.72 3.31
N ARG A 68 6.90 -4.01 2.25
CA ARG A 68 7.42 -4.60 1.01
C ARG A 68 8.63 -5.52 1.24
N TRP A 69 9.41 -5.26 2.29
CA TRP A 69 10.56 -6.08 2.67
C TRP A 69 10.22 -7.55 2.89
N ARG A 70 8.98 -7.86 3.32
CA ARG A 70 8.49 -9.25 3.56
C ARG A 70 8.26 -10.02 2.26
N HIS A 71 8.19 -9.33 1.12
CA HIS A 71 7.94 -9.93 -0.19
C HIS A 71 9.21 -10.21 -1.00
N PHE A 72 10.39 -9.77 -0.55
CA PHE A 72 11.66 -10.11 -1.17
C PHE A 72 12.11 -11.52 -0.75
N VAL A 73 11.28 -12.51 -1.03
CA VAL A 73 11.43 -13.91 -0.56
C VAL A 73 12.60 -14.68 -1.16
N ALA A 74 13.23 -14.16 -2.21
CA ALA A 74 14.40 -14.77 -2.86
C ALA A 74 15.75 -14.26 -2.31
N GLY A 75 15.73 -13.61 -1.14
CA GLY A 75 16.89 -13.08 -0.44
C GLY A 75 16.84 -11.58 -0.22
N GLU A 76 17.61 -11.11 0.76
CA GLU A 76 17.67 -9.67 1.05
C GLU A 76 18.16 -8.86 -0.16
N PRO A 77 17.51 -7.72 -0.46
CA PRO A 77 17.95 -6.83 -1.52
C PRO A 77 19.36 -6.30 -1.28
N ARG A 78 20.14 -6.23 -2.35
CA ARG A 78 21.44 -5.58 -2.32
C ARG A 78 21.26 -4.07 -2.21
N LEU A 79 21.96 -3.49 -1.26
CA LEU A 79 22.09 -2.05 -1.06
C LEU A 79 23.58 -1.70 -1.01
N PRO A 80 23.98 -0.45 -1.27
CA PRO A 80 25.40 -0.07 -1.32
C PRO A 80 26.15 -0.48 -0.07
N ASP A 81 27.23 -1.26 -0.23
CA ASP A 81 28.10 -1.69 0.85
C ASP A 81 29.09 -0.58 1.21
N GLY A 82 29.37 -0.41 2.51
CA GLY A 82 30.29 0.61 3.00
C GLY A 82 29.84 2.06 2.79
N ALA A 83 28.64 2.28 2.25
CA ALA A 83 28.09 3.61 2.11
C ALA A 83 27.64 4.18 3.47
N ASP A 84 27.58 5.51 3.57
CA ASP A 84 26.98 6.16 4.73
C ASP A 84 25.49 5.80 4.87
N PRO A 85 24.91 5.89 6.09
CA PRO A 85 23.52 5.49 6.33
C PRO A 85 22.51 6.20 5.42
N GLY A 86 22.72 7.48 5.09
CA GLY A 86 21.85 8.26 4.21
C GLY A 86 21.87 7.76 2.77
N SER A 87 23.04 7.48 2.21
CA SER A 87 23.20 6.91 0.86
C SER A 87 22.53 5.54 0.75
N ARG A 88 22.71 4.71 1.80
CA ARG A 88 22.06 3.40 1.89
C ARG A 88 20.53 3.53 1.98
N ALA A 89 20.03 4.48 2.76
CA ALA A 89 18.60 4.76 2.89
C ALA A 89 17.99 5.25 1.57
N ARG A 90 18.66 6.17 0.84
CA ARG A 90 18.18 6.62 -0.48
C ARG A 90 18.07 5.46 -1.46
N SER A 91 19.05 4.55 -1.50
CA SER A 91 18.99 3.35 -2.33
C SER A 91 17.84 2.42 -1.93
N ALA A 92 17.61 2.22 -0.65
CA ALA A 92 16.48 1.45 -0.12
C ALA A 92 15.13 2.09 -0.50
N PHE A 93 15.03 3.42 -0.44
CA PHE A 93 13.84 4.16 -0.87
C PHE A 93 13.58 4.00 -2.37
N ASP A 94 14.60 4.11 -3.22
CA ASP A 94 14.45 3.86 -4.67
C ASP A 94 13.85 2.48 -4.92
N LEU A 95 14.46 1.43 -4.35
CA LEU A 95 13.97 0.07 -4.54
C LEU A 95 12.53 -0.09 -4.05
N VAL A 96 12.24 0.36 -2.84
CA VAL A 96 10.93 0.13 -2.21
C VAL A 96 9.84 0.92 -2.93
N ILE A 97 10.09 2.18 -3.28
CA ILE A 97 9.13 3.01 -4.01
C ILE A 97 8.80 2.35 -5.36
N LEU A 98 9.82 1.97 -6.15
CA LEU A 98 9.59 1.27 -7.42
C LEU A 98 8.82 -0.03 -7.23
N SER A 99 9.26 -0.87 -6.30
CA SER A 99 8.69 -2.19 -6.08
C SER A 99 7.25 -2.14 -5.59
N VAL A 100 6.90 -1.16 -4.73
CA VAL A 100 5.51 -0.95 -4.27
C VAL A 100 4.64 -0.41 -5.40
N LEU A 101 5.11 0.56 -6.18
CA LEU A 101 4.34 1.10 -7.31
C LEU A 101 4.09 0.07 -8.42
N LEU A 102 4.94 -0.94 -8.51
CA LEU A 102 4.79 -2.06 -9.46
C LEU A 102 3.91 -3.20 -8.91
N ASP A 103 3.41 -3.13 -7.67
CA ASP A 103 2.69 -4.21 -6.99
C ASP A 103 1.17 -4.20 -7.21
N ALA A 104 0.69 -3.70 -8.31
CA ALA A 104 -0.71 -3.90 -8.68
C ALA A 104 -0.95 -5.37 -9.10
N GLY A 105 -2.22 -5.83 -9.15
CA GLY A 105 -2.53 -7.22 -9.49
C GLY A 105 -1.84 -7.69 -10.78
N SER A 106 -1.13 -8.81 -10.71
CA SER A 106 -0.35 -9.37 -11.84
C SER A 106 -1.22 -10.16 -12.83
N GLY A 107 -2.45 -10.46 -12.45
CA GLY A 107 -3.27 -11.46 -13.15
C GLY A 107 -3.06 -12.89 -12.60
N PRO A 108 -4.00 -13.81 -12.88
CA PRO A 108 -4.00 -15.15 -12.29
C PRO A 108 -2.91 -16.08 -12.87
N GLY A 109 -2.47 -15.84 -14.10
CA GLY A 109 -1.58 -16.74 -14.84
C GLY A 109 -0.10 -16.31 -14.85
N TRP A 110 0.19 -15.05 -14.52
CA TRP A 110 1.57 -14.56 -14.58
C TRP A 110 2.46 -15.18 -13.51
N GLN A 111 3.65 -15.56 -13.91
CA GLN A 111 4.69 -16.12 -13.05
C GLN A 111 6.07 -15.54 -13.37
N TYR A 112 6.91 -15.42 -12.36
CA TYR A 112 8.30 -15.02 -12.48
C TYR A 112 9.21 -16.14 -12.00
N ARG A 113 10.19 -16.52 -12.83
CA ARG A 113 11.25 -17.46 -12.46
C ARG A 113 12.47 -16.66 -12.03
N ASP A 114 12.80 -16.65 -10.74
CA ASP A 114 14.01 -15.98 -10.26
C ASP A 114 15.26 -16.63 -10.85
N PRO A 115 16.12 -15.88 -11.60
CA PRO A 115 17.30 -16.44 -12.23
C PRO A 115 18.38 -16.88 -11.24
N ALA A 116 18.35 -16.39 -9.99
CA ALA A 116 19.33 -16.74 -8.97
C ALA A 116 18.97 -18.00 -8.18
N THR A 117 17.69 -18.19 -7.84
CA THR A 117 17.22 -19.31 -7.02
C THR A 117 16.44 -20.36 -7.82
N PHE A 118 16.10 -20.07 -9.07
CA PHE A 118 15.23 -20.87 -9.95
C PHE A 118 13.81 -21.09 -9.39
N THR A 119 13.45 -20.37 -8.35
CA THR A 119 12.12 -20.43 -7.74
C THR A 119 11.09 -19.79 -8.68
N LEU A 120 9.95 -20.45 -8.82
CA LEU A 120 8.81 -19.92 -9.56
C LEU A 120 7.89 -19.17 -8.60
N LEU A 121 7.67 -17.89 -8.84
CA LEU A 121 6.94 -16.96 -7.98
C LEU A 121 5.82 -16.29 -8.78
N GLY A 122 4.70 -16.04 -8.15
CA GLY A 122 3.59 -15.28 -8.73
C GLY A 122 3.13 -14.16 -7.80
N ARG A 123 2.12 -13.41 -8.23
CA ARG A 123 1.48 -12.37 -7.42
C ARG A 123 2.50 -11.37 -6.86
N SER A 124 2.25 -10.84 -5.65
CA SER A 124 3.06 -9.81 -5.01
C SER A 124 4.51 -10.25 -4.76
N GLU A 125 4.73 -11.51 -4.38
CA GLU A 125 6.09 -12.05 -4.17
C GLU A 125 6.89 -12.09 -5.48
N GLY A 126 6.26 -12.52 -6.59
CA GLY A 126 6.89 -12.51 -7.90
C GLY A 126 7.22 -11.10 -8.39
N LEU A 127 6.27 -10.15 -8.23
CA LEU A 127 6.49 -8.73 -8.56
C LEU A 127 7.60 -8.10 -7.73
N ALA A 128 7.70 -8.47 -6.44
CA ALA A 128 8.78 -8.00 -5.56
C ALA A 128 10.14 -8.47 -6.05
N VAL A 129 10.30 -9.78 -6.24
CA VAL A 129 11.59 -10.35 -6.63
C VAL A 129 11.99 -9.86 -8.04
N ALA A 130 11.07 -9.78 -8.99
CA ALA A 130 11.37 -9.25 -10.33
C ALA A 130 11.87 -7.80 -10.26
N SER A 131 11.17 -6.92 -9.54
CA SER A 131 11.60 -5.52 -9.36
C SER A 131 12.93 -5.39 -8.61
N GLN A 132 13.18 -6.25 -7.62
CA GLN A 132 14.46 -6.34 -6.93
C GLN A 132 15.60 -6.70 -7.91
N ARG A 133 15.42 -7.72 -8.74
CA ARG A 133 16.45 -8.15 -9.70
C ARG A 133 16.73 -7.09 -10.76
N MET A 134 15.71 -6.42 -11.26
CA MET A 134 15.86 -5.27 -12.16
C MET A 134 16.67 -4.14 -11.50
N PHE A 135 16.34 -3.78 -10.25
CA PHE A 135 17.06 -2.78 -9.49
C PHE A 135 18.54 -3.18 -9.29
N GLU A 136 18.81 -4.39 -8.84
CA GLU A 136 20.16 -4.93 -8.61
C GLU A 136 20.98 -5.03 -9.92
N ALA A 137 20.33 -5.21 -11.06
CA ALA A 137 20.96 -5.19 -12.37
C ALA A 137 21.31 -3.78 -12.85
N GLY A 138 20.79 -2.71 -12.18
CA GLY A 138 21.01 -1.33 -12.59
C GLY A 138 20.06 -0.86 -13.70
N THR A 139 18.93 -1.55 -13.92
CA THR A 139 17.96 -1.21 -14.97
C THR A 139 17.44 0.21 -14.88
N PHE A 140 17.38 0.79 -13.67
CA PHE A 140 16.84 2.11 -13.42
C PHE A 140 17.91 3.18 -13.17
N ALA A 141 19.20 2.81 -13.21
CA ALA A 141 20.32 3.72 -13.01
C ALA A 141 20.82 4.33 -14.33
N ALA A 142 21.22 5.58 -14.29
CA ALA A 142 21.87 6.23 -15.42
C ALA A 142 23.27 5.64 -15.67
N GLU A 143 23.71 5.65 -16.93
CA GLU A 143 25.05 5.17 -17.31
C GLU A 143 26.14 5.93 -16.53
N GLY A 144 27.14 5.19 -16.04
CA GLY A 144 28.24 5.74 -15.26
C GLY A 144 27.92 6.08 -13.79
N ARG A 145 26.70 5.79 -13.34
CA ARG A 145 26.30 5.92 -11.93
C ARG A 145 26.37 4.59 -11.18
N ASP A 146 26.21 4.66 -9.84
CA ASP A 146 26.00 3.45 -9.04
C ASP A 146 24.74 2.75 -9.54
N ARG A 147 24.85 1.44 -9.75
CA ARG A 147 23.74 0.63 -10.26
C ARG A 147 22.58 0.45 -9.26
N LEU A 148 22.84 0.61 -7.94
CA LEU A 148 21.85 0.41 -6.88
C LEU A 148 21.10 1.72 -6.60
N ARG A 149 20.53 2.30 -7.66
CA ARG A 149 19.73 3.52 -7.61
C ARG A 149 18.69 3.55 -8.74
N ALA A 150 17.76 4.51 -8.65
CA ALA A 150 16.83 4.81 -9.72
C ALA A 150 16.88 6.31 -10.06
N ASP A 151 17.28 6.64 -11.28
CA ASP A 151 17.40 8.02 -11.71
C ASP A 151 16.13 8.51 -12.40
N ALA A 152 15.67 9.72 -12.07
CA ALA A 152 14.45 10.31 -12.61
C ALA A 152 14.43 10.36 -14.14
N ALA A 153 15.56 10.67 -14.77
CA ALA A 153 15.68 10.72 -16.23
C ALA A 153 15.50 9.33 -16.87
N VAL A 154 16.06 8.28 -16.26
CA VAL A 154 15.90 6.90 -16.76
C VAL A 154 14.45 6.45 -16.62
N LEU A 155 13.82 6.74 -15.47
CA LEU A 155 12.41 6.41 -15.25
C LEU A 155 11.50 7.15 -16.24
N ALA A 156 11.74 8.43 -16.47
CA ALA A 156 10.94 9.25 -17.41
C ALA A 156 10.97 8.73 -18.85
N GLY A 157 12.09 8.12 -19.26
CA GLY A 157 12.29 7.53 -20.57
C GLY A 157 12.12 6.00 -20.64
N LEU A 158 11.65 5.35 -19.58
CA LEU A 158 11.58 3.90 -19.49
C LEU A 158 10.79 3.26 -20.64
N ASP A 159 11.39 2.32 -21.35
CA ASP A 159 10.71 1.55 -22.40
C ASP A 159 9.90 0.41 -21.76
N GLU A 160 8.68 0.19 -22.26
CA GLU A 160 7.83 -0.92 -21.85
C GLU A 160 8.49 -2.28 -22.10
N ALA A 161 9.22 -2.41 -23.20
CA ALA A 161 9.95 -3.64 -23.51
C ALA A 161 10.99 -3.99 -22.44
N VAL A 162 11.63 -3.00 -21.81
CA VAL A 162 12.56 -3.22 -20.69
C VAL A 162 11.83 -3.78 -19.47
N LEU A 163 10.64 -3.24 -19.18
CA LEU A 163 9.82 -3.75 -18.09
C LEU A 163 9.29 -5.16 -18.41
N ALA A 164 8.80 -5.38 -19.63
CA ALA A 164 8.35 -6.70 -20.09
C ALA A 164 9.43 -7.76 -19.90
N LEU A 165 10.64 -7.47 -20.37
CA LEU A 165 11.79 -8.36 -20.22
C LEU A 165 12.12 -8.64 -18.75
N GLY A 166 12.15 -7.59 -17.92
CA GLY A 166 12.47 -7.69 -16.49
C GLY A 166 11.44 -8.51 -15.71
N PHE A 167 10.16 -8.42 -16.08
CA PHE A 167 9.08 -9.23 -15.52
C PHE A 167 8.85 -10.56 -16.22
N GLN A 168 9.66 -10.90 -17.24
CA GLN A 168 9.46 -12.09 -18.07
C GLN A 168 8.04 -12.15 -18.67
N ALA A 169 7.46 -10.98 -18.96
CA ALA A 169 6.12 -10.85 -19.52
C ALA A 169 6.17 -11.06 -21.05
N GLY A 170 5.17 -11.77 -21.57
CA GLY A 170 5.04 -12.08 -23.00
C GLY A 170 3.70 -12.74 -23.30
N GLU A 171 3.54 -13.22 -24.53
CA GLU A 171 2.27 -13.83 -24.98
C GLU A 171 1.86 -15.04 -24.13
N ASP A 172 2.83 -15.88 -23.72
CA ASP A 172 2.61 -17.08 -22.92
C ASP A 172 2.66 -16.81 -21.39
N ASN A 173 3.02 -15.59 -20.97
CA ASN A 173 3.15 -15.20 -19.57
C ASN A 173 2.63 -13.76 -19.35
N VAL A 174 1.35 -13.57 -19.52
CA VAL A 174 0.71 -12.25 -19.56
C VAL A 174 0.71 -11.57 -18.19
N LEU A 175 1.44 -10.46 -18.08
CA LEU A 175 1.36 -9.56 -16.92
C LEU A 175 0.30 -8.48 -17.19
N LEU A 176 -0.80 -8.53 -16.45
CA LEU A 176 -1.86 -7.52 -16.60
C LEU A 176 -1.37 -6.13 -16.22
N GLY A 177 -1.74 -5.11 -17.00
CA GLY A 177 -1.44 -3.70 -16.72
C GLY A 177 0.05 -3.34 -16.85
N LEU A 178 0.79 -3.97 -17.75
CA LEU A 178 2.21 -3.66 -18.02
C LEU A 178 2.38 -2.23 -18.54
N ASP A 179 1.50 -1.80 -19.43
CA ASP A 179 1.42 -0.43 -19.97
C ASP A 179 1.16 0.60 -18.86
N GLY A 180 0.20 0.32 -17.99
CA GLY A 180 -0.13 1.16 -16.82
C GLY A 180 1.05 1.32 -15.86
N ARG A 181 1.77 0.22 -15.56
CA ARG A 181 3.00 0.22 -14.75
C ARG A 181 4.11 1.05 -15.38
N THR A 182 4.33 0.87 -16.68
CA THR A 182 5.34 1.64 -17.42
C THR A 182 5.01 3.13 -17.39
N ALA A 183 3.75 3.47 -17.67
CA ALA A 183 3.29 4.85 -17.64
C ALA A 183 3.40 5.47 -16.24
N LEU A 184 3.15 4.69 -15.17
CA LEU A 184 3.29 5.12 -13.78
C LEU A 184 4.76 5.46 -13.44
N LEU A 185 5.71 4.59 -13.80
CA LEU A 185 7.14 4.86 -13.58
C LEU A 185 7.64 6.05 -14.40
N ARG A 186 7.16 6.22 -15.64
CA ARG A 186 7.49 7.41 -16.44
C ARG A 186 6.97 8.69 -15.79
N ARG A 187 5.78 8.67 -15.18
CA ARG A 187 5.24 9.82 -14.43
C ARG A 187 6.03 10.05 -13.15
N LEU A 188 6.45 9.00 -12.45
CA LEU A 188 7.34 9.13 -11.29
C LEU A 188 8.65 9.84 -11.65
N GLY A 189 9.28 9.42 -12.75
CA GLY A 189 10.52 10.06 -13.21
C GLY A 189 10.33 11.56 -13.54
N ARG A 190 9.26 11.92 -14.24
CA ARG A 190 8.94 13.33 -14.52
C ARG A 190 8.65 14.10 -13.24
N GLN A 191 7.81 13.56 -12.36
CA GLN A 191 7.49 14.19 -11.08
C GLN A 191 8.74 14.42 -10.21
N ALA A 192 9.67 13.45 -10.19
CA ALA A 192 10.92 13.60 -9.45
C ALA A 192 11.81 14.74 -10.05
N ALA A 193 11.85 14.86 -11.38
CA ALA A 193 12.57 15.94 -12.05
C ALA A 193 11.92 17.32 -11.81
N ASP A 194 10.58 17.39 -11.78
CA ASP A 194 9.80 18.62 -11.60
C ASP A 194 9.78 19.12 -10.14
N ARG A 195 10.12 18.27 -9.17
CA ARG A 195 10.12 18.58 -7.72
C ARG A 195 11.49 18.34 -7.08
N PRO A 196 12.55 19.10 -7.52
CA PRO A 196 13.89 18.94 -6.92
C PRO A 196 13.93 19.27 -5.43
N ASP A 197 13.00 20.08 -4.93
CA ASP A 197 12.81 20.37 -3.51
C ASP A 197 12.52 19.11 -2.66
N LEU A 198 11.92 18.07 -3.26
CA LEU A 198 11.61 16.81 -2.60
C LEU A 198 12.57 15.67 -3.01
N PHE A 199 13.04 15.67 -4.26
CA PHE A 199 13.70 14.51 -4.84
C PHE A 199 15.19 14.71 -5.18
N ALA A 200 15.72 15.95 -5.05
CA ALA A 200 17.11 16.27 -5.44
C ALA A 200 17.84 17.10 -4.39
N ARG A 201 17.55 16.92 -3.10
CA ARG A 201 18.15 17.74 -2.03
C ARG A 201 19.63 17.46 -1.79
N ALA A 202 20.06 16.23 -1.99
CA ALA A 202 21.44 15.79 -1.77
C ALA A 202 22.15 15.29 -3.04
N ASP A 203 21.41 15.02 -4.11
CA ASP A 203 21.91 14.40 -5.35
C ASP A 203 20.96 14.74 -6.51
N ASP A 204 21.25 14.21 -7.72
CA ASP A 204 20.36 14.29 -8.88
C ASP A 204 18.96 13.73 -8.55
N PRO A 205 17.89 14.22 -9.23
CA PRO A 205 16.53 13.79 -8.94
C PRO A 205 16.35 12.27 -9.01
N ARG A 206 15.82 11.71 -7.91
CA ARG A 206 15.57 10.27 -7.76
C ARG A 206 14.47 10.02 -6.72
N PRO A 207 13.67 8.94 -6.82
CA PRO A 207 12.67 8.62 -5.81
C PRO A 207 13.25 8.57 -4.38
N GLY A 208 14.47 8.05 -4.25
CA GLY A 208 15.21 7.98 -2.99
C GLY A 208 15.53 9.33 -2.34
N GLY A 209 15.44 10.44 -3.09
CA GLY A 209 15.60 11.79 -2.52
C GLY A 209 14.52 12.16 -1.50
N LEU A 210 13.38 11.46 -1.49
CA LEU A 210 12.36 11.62 -0.44
C LEU A 210 12.88 11.32 0.97
N TYR A 211 13.92 10.50 1.10
CA TYR A 211 14.61 10.29 2.37
C TYR A 211 15.07 11.61 2.99
N ASP A 212 15.72 12.46 2.21
CA ASP A 212 16.23 13.75 2.68
C ASP A 212 15.11 14.70 3.09
N ALA A 213 14.01 14.70 2.31
CA ALA A 213 12.82 15.49 2.63
C ALA A 213 12.15 15.04 3.95
N LEU A 214 12.21 13.75 4.28
CA LEU A 214 11.70 13.20 5.54
C LEU A 214 12.65 13.49 6.71
N VAL A 215 13.97 13.41 6.50
CA VAL A 215 14.96 13.79 7.51
C VAL A 215 14.77 15.23 7.95
N ASP A 216 14.52 16.15 7.01
CA ASP A 216 14.27 17.56 7.32
C ASP A 216 12.95 17.82 8.05
N ARG A 217 11.99 16.88 7.99
CA ARG A 217 10.73 16.95 8.74
C ARG A 217 10.81 16.29 10.12
N ALA A 218 11.92 15.60 10.42
CA ALA A 218 12.15 15.01 11.73
C ALA A 218 12.56 16.08 12.75
N GLU A 219 11.99 16.00 13.94
CA GLU A 219 12.35 16.87 15.06
C GLU A 219 13.18 16.11 16.09
N ASN A 220 14.39 16.56 16.36
CA ASN A 220 15.32 15.88 17.28
C ASN A 220 15.54 14.39 16.96
N GLY A 221 15.60 14.04 15.67
CA GLY A 221 15.75 12.64 15.21
C GLY A 221 14.48 11.80 15.30
N ARG A 222 13.33 12.39 15.65
CA ARG A 222 12.03 11.71 15.77
C ARG A 222 11.12 12.13 14.63
N LEU A 223 10.49 11.15 13.98
CA LEU A 223 9.58 11.37 12.86
C LEU A 223 8.25 10.64 13.12
N PRO A 224 7.10 11.34 13.22
CA PRO A 224 5.80 10.68 13.29
C PRO A 224 5.49 9.91 12.00
N ALA A 225 5.01 8.67 12.12
CA ALA A 225 4.69 7.84 10.95
C ALA A 225 3.67 8.49 10.01
N PRO A 226 2.63 9.24 10.44
CA PRO A 226 1.74 9.98 9.56
C PRO A 226 2.44 10.98 8.63
N VAL A 227 3.54 11.60 9.08
CA VAL A 227 4.33 12.56 8.28
C VAL A 227 4.95 11.87 7.05
N ILE A 228 5.28 10.57 7.16
CA ILE A 228 5.78 9.78 6.02
C ILE A 228 4.67 9.70 4.96
N LEU A 229 3.45 9.36 5.35
CA LEU A 229 2.32 9.27 4.43
C LEU A 229 2.00 10.63 3.79
N GLU A 230 1.92 11.69 4.59
CA GLU A 230 1.64 13.04 4.09
C GLU A 230 2.68 13.49 3.05
N THR A 231 3.97 13.20 3.32
CA THR A 231 5.06 13.47 2.38
C THR A 231 4.89 12.69 1.07
N LEU A 232 4.52 11.40 1.16
CA LEU A 232 4.27 10.58 -0.01
C LEU A 232 3.08 11.06 -0.82
N LEU A 233 1.99 11.45 -0.17
CA LEU A 233 0.80 11.96 -0.86
C LEU A 233 1.06 13.30 -1.53
N GLU A 234 1.84 14.18 -0.91
CA GLU A 234 2.31 15.42 -1.51
C GLU A 234 3.21 15.16 -2.72
N ALA A 235 4.19 14.28 -2.57
CA ALA A 235 5.22 14.03 -3.56
C ALA A 235 4.72 13.21 -4.75
N LEU A 236 3.88 12.20 -4.50
CA LEU A 236 3.49 11.19 -5.47
C LEU A 236 2.04 11.33 -5.95
N GLY A 237 1.21 12.21 -5.35
CA GLY A 237 -0.17 12.41 -5.79
C GLY A 237 -0.33 12.59 -7.30
N PRO A 238 0.49 13.43 -7.96
CA PRO A 238 0.38 13.70 -9.41
C PRO A 238 0.74 12.52 -10.33
N ILE A 239 1.40 11.46 -9.84
CA ILE A 239 1.75 10.32 -10.71
C ILE A 239 0.55 9.44 -11.05
N TRP A 240 -0.53 9.53 -10.28
CA TRP A 240 -1.74 8.75 -10.48
C TRP A 240 -2.61 9.42 -11.55
N ALA A 241 -2.59 8.88 -12.78
CA ALA A 241 -3.45 9.36 -13.85
C ALA A 241 -4.92 9.03 -13.56
N ASP A 242 -5.83 9.80 -14.14
CA ASP A 242 -7.28 9.57 -14.11
C ASP A 242 -7.89 9.48 -12.70
N ARG A 243 -7.25 10.16 -11.75
CA ARG A 243 -7.74 10.32 -10.38
C ARG A 243 -8.35 11.71 -10.17
N LEU A 244 -9.16 11.82 -9.13
CA LEU A 244 -9.81 13.07 -8.78
C LEU A 244 -8.78 14.17 -8.51
N THR A 245 -9.01 15.32 -9.15
CA THR A 245 -8.32 16.58 -8.85
C THR A 245 -9.36 17.58 -8.40
N VAL A 246 -9.19 18.16 -7.22
CA VAL A 246 -10.09 19.18 -6.67
C VAL A 246 -9.25 20.36 -6.21
N ASP A 247 -9.64 21.57 -6.57
CA ASP A 247 -8.90 22.80 -6.28
C ASP A 247 -7.41 22.73 -6.68
N GLY A 248 -7.12 22.04 -7.79
CA GLY A 248 -5.76 21.86 -8.30
C GLY A 248 -4.92 20.81 -7.56
N LEU A 249 -5.48 20.13 -6.55
CA LEU A 249 -4.82 19.05 -5.82
C LEU A 249 -5.21 17.67 -6.36
N ALA A 250 -4.23 16.88 -6.76
CA ALA A 250 -4.43 15.49 -7.11
C ALA A 250 -4.66 14.67 -5.83
N LEU A 251 -5.79 13.98 -5.75
CA LEU A 251 -6.22 13.26 -4.54
C LEU A 251 -5.80 11.77 -4.53
N GLY A 252 -5.22 11.26 -5.61
CA GLY A 252 -4.78 9.86 -5.69
C GLY A 252 -5.92 8.87 -5.42
N ASP A 253 -5.70 7.92 -4.49
CA ASP A 253 -6.69 6.91 -4.10
C ASP A 253 -7.76 7.51 -3.17
N CYS A 254 -8.56 8.42 -3.72
CA CYS A 254 -9.69 9.08 -3.09
C CYS A 254 -10.89 9.03 -4.03
N TRP A 255 -12.06 8.68 -3.52
CA TRP A 255 -13.25 8.37 -4.32
C TRP A 255 -14.47 9.09 -3.79
N ARG A 256 -15.57 9.10 -4.58
CA ARG A 256 -16.83 9.66 -4.13
C ARG A 256 -17.77 8.57 -3.61
N HIS A 257 -18.48 8.88 -2.51
CA HIS A 257 -19.54 8.02 -1.99
C HIS A 257 -20.74 8.87 -1.53
N PRO A 258 -21.98 8.53 -1.94
CA PRO A 258 -23.16 9.34 -1.65
C PRO A 258 -23.53 9.42 -0.17
N ALA A 259 -23.10 8.46 0.66
CA ALA A 259 -23.37 8.49 2.10
C ALA A 259 -22.52 9.54 2.84
N ILE A 260 -21.40 10.00 2.32
CA ILE A 260 -20.55 11.01 2.96
C ILE A 260 -21.03 12.39 2.50
N ARG A 261 -21.40 13.27 3.46
CA ARG A 261 -21.93 14.60 3.16
C ARG A 261 -21.17 15.69 3.90
N ARG A 262 -20.84 16.75 3.20
CA ARG A 262 -20.19 17.96 3.71
C ARG A 262 -20.75 19.20 3.02
N ASP A 263 -20.69 20.33 3.73
CA ASP A 263 -21.07 21.65 3.18
C ASP A 263 -19.87 22.38 2.56
N ASP A 264 -18.80 21.68 2.24
CA ASP A 264 -17.55 22.18 1.67
C ASP A 264 -17.11 21.35 0.44
N PRO A 265 -16.05 21.75 -0.30
CA PRO A 265 -15.59 21.02 -1.48
C PRO A 265 -15.25 19.55 -1.27
N SER A 266 -15.08 19.08 -0.02
CA SER A 266 -14.84 17.68 0.31
C SER A 266 -16.09 16.80 0.33
N ASP A 267 -17.27 17.34 -0.08
CA ASP A 267 -18.53 16.59 -0.11
C ASP A 267 -18.40 15.31 -0.94
N GLY A 268 -18.83 14.22 -0.34
CA GLY A 268 -18.76 12.88 -0.92
C GLY A 268 -17.36 12.28 -0.99
N LEU A 269 -16.28 12.96 -0.64
CA LEU A 269 -14.92 12.47 -0.80
C LEU A 269 -14.51 11.53 0.33
N VAL A 270 -14.01 10.34 -0.08
CA VAL A 270 -13.53 9.26 0.80
C VAL A 270 -12.09 8.92 0.42
N PRO A 271 -11.09 9.44 1.16
CA PRO A 271 -9.71 9.06 0.95
C PRO A 271 -9.45 7.66 1.51
N LEU A 272 -8.69 6.85 0.78
CA LEU A 272 -8.30 5.51 1.18
C LEU A 272 -6.77 5.35 1.18
N HIS A 273 -6.09 5.89 0.18
CA HIS A 273 -4.64 5.99 0.05
C HIS A 273 -3.90 4.67 0.36
N LYS A 274 -4.50 3.53 -0.01
CA LYS A 274 -4.02 2.19 0.37
C LYS A 274 -2.56 1.95 0.03
N LEU A 275 -2.18 2.20 -1.24
CA LEU A 275 -0.82 1.92 -1.69
C LEU A 275 0.20 2.86 -1.06
N SER A 276 -0.16 4.14 -0.90
CA SER A 276 0.68 5.13 -0.21
C SER A 276 0.85 4.81 1.27
N GLN A 277 -0.18 4.29 1.95
CA GLN A 277 -0.08 3.80 3.33
C GLN A 277 0.87 2.60 3.43
N TRP A 278 0.74 1.63 2.52
CA TRP A 278 1.65 0.49 2.52
C TRP A 278 3.10 0.89 2.19
N LEU A 279 3.27 1.88 1.28
CA LEU A 279 4.56 2.47 1.03
C LEU A 279 5.12 3.15 2.29
N ALA A 280 4.30 3.92 3.02
CA ALA A 280 4.71 4.53 4.29
C ALA A 280 5.24 3.48 5.28
N TYR A 281 4.52 2.39 5.51
CA TYR A 281 4.99 1.26 6.33
C TYR A 281 6.31 0.67 5.82
N SER A 282 6.48 0.59 4.51
CA SER A 282 7.68 0.01 3.89
C SER A 282 8.92 0.91 3.99
N LEU A 283 8.75 2.22 4.21
CA LEU A 283 9.84 3.18 4.40
C LEU A 283 10.30 3.30 5.85
N ILE A 284 9.57 2.75 6.83
CA ILE A 284 9.92 2.82 8.25
C ILE A 284 11.27 2.16 8.51
N GLU A 285 11.49 0.94 8.05
CA GLU A 285 12.75 0.21 8.32
C GLU A 285 13.98 0.92 7.76
N PRO A 286 14.00 1.44 6.52
CA PRO A 286 15.11 2.26 6.04
C PRO A 286 15.38 3.51 6.85
N LEU A 287 14.35 4.21 7.32
CA LEU A 287 14.47 5.38 8.17
C LEU A 287 15.10 5.04 9.53
N GLN A 288 14.62 3.95 10.16
CA GLN A 288 15.16 3.46 11.43
C GLN A 288 16.61 2.99 11.29
N LYS A 289 16.95 2.27 10.20
CA LYS A 289 18.33 1.86 9.90
C LYS A 289 19.27 3.06 9.63
N ALA A 290 18.71 4.19 9.22
CA ALA A 290 19.43 5.44 9.05
C ALA A 290 19.53 6.28 10.34
N GLY A 291 18.98 5.81 11.46
CA GLY A 291 19.10 6.43 12.77
C GLY A 291 17.92 7.30 13.20
N LEU A 292 16.80 7.31 12.48
CA LEU A 292 15.59 8.01 12.89
C LEU A 292 14.73 7.15 13.83
N GLU A 293 14.21 7.76 14.89
CA GLU A 293 13.17 7.16 15.73
C GLU A 293 11.80 7.43 15.09
N ILE A 294 11.11 6.38 14.65
CA ILE A 294 9.75 6.51 14.12
C ILE A 294 8.75 6.37 15.26
N VAL A 295 7.93 7.38 15.44
CA VAL A 295 6.94 7.50 16.51
C VAL A 295 5.53 7.55 15.94
N ASP A 296 4.49 7.46 16.80
CA ASP A 296 3.08 7.52 16.41
C ASP A 296 2.72 6.52 15.28
N MET A 297 3.11 5.24 15.48
CA MET A 297 2.88 4.18 14.49
C MET A 297 1.40 3.95 14.18
N ASP A 298 0.53 4.00 15.20
CA ASP A 298 -0.92 3.83 15.05
C ASP A 298 -1.63 5.12 14.58
N GLY A 299 -0.87 6.19 14.33
CA GLY A 299 -1.30 7.35 13.55
C GLY A 299 -1.51 7.02 12.06
N LEU A 300 -0.88 5.97 11.52
CA LEU A 300 -1.25 5.35 10.24
C LEU A 300 -2.49 4.46 10.43
N THR A 301 -3.14 4.06 9.32
CA THR A 301 -4.37 3.24 9.37
C THR A 301 -4.11 1.80 8.89
N GLY A 302 -5.10 0.95 9.10
CA GLY A 302 -5.20 -0.33 8.39
C GLY A 302 -5.30 -0.13 6.88
N LEU A 303 -5.01 -1.20 6.13
CA LEU A 303 -4.96 -1.15 4.67
C LEU A 303 -6.31 -1.55 4.06
N ALA A 304 -6.87 -0.66 3.24
CA ALA A 304 -8.11 -0.86 2.47
C ALA A 304 -7.87 -1.77 1.25
N GLU A 305 -7.35 -3.00 1.48
CA GLU A 305 -7.02 -3.96 0.44
C GLU A 305 -7.89 -5.23 0.55
N TYR A 306 -7.93 -6.02 -0.51
CA TYR A 306 -8.91 -7.10 -0.68
C TYR A 306 -8.73 -8.29 0.29
N ARG A 307 -7.54 -8.54 0.86
CA ARG A 307 -7.33 -9.62 1.85
C ARG A 307 -7.94 -9.25 3.18
N ASN A 308 -7.64 -8.04 3.67
CA ASN A 308 -8.24 -7.50 4.89
C ASN A 308 -9.76 -7.34 4.74
N GLY A 309 -10.21 -6.77 3.62
CA GLY A 309 -11.63 -6.62 3.33
C GLY A 309 -12.34 -7.96 3.13
N GLY A 310 -11.66 -8.93 2.51
CA GLY A 310 -12.14 -10.29 2.33
C GLY A 310 -12.32 -11.02 3.66
N LEU A 311 -11.42 -10.84 4.63
CA LEU A 311 -11.58 -11.39 5.97
C LEU A 311 -12.94 -11.04 6.57
N PHE A 312 -13.36 -9.77 6.50
CA PHE A 312 -14.64 -9.33 7.06
C PHE A 312 -15.86 -9.82 6.27
N VAL A 313 -15.75 -9.98 4.96
CA VAL A 313 -16.82 -10.58 4.15
C VAL A 313 -16.91 -12.07 4.43
N ASP A 314 -15.81 -12.77 4.46
CA ASP A 314 -15.75 -14.23 4.58
C ASP A 314 -16.09 -14.71 6.01
N THR A 315 -15.91 -13.86 7.03
CA THR A 315 -16.38 -14.09 8.40
C THR A 315 -17.79 -13.53 8.66
N ALA A 316 -18.46 -13.01 7.61
CA ALA A 316 -19.79 -12.42 7.67
C ALA A 316 -19.95 -11.20 8.60
N VAL A 317 -18.85 -10.52 8.96
CA VAL A 317 -18.89 -9.18 9.58
C VAL A 317 -19.49 -8.17 8.61
N LEU A 318 -19.13 -8.28 7.32
CA LEU A 318 -19.73 -7.55 6.21
C LEU A 318 -20.49 -8.52 5.31
N ARG A 319 -21.73 -8.21 5.00
CA ARG A 319 -22.54 -9.00 4.07
C ARG A 319 -23.15 -8.11 3.00
N LEU A 320 -23.19 -8.61 1.77
CA LEU A 320 -23.95 -7.95 0.70
C LEU A 320 -25.45 -8.02 0.99
N ALA A 321 -26.15 -6.91 0.84
CA ALA A 321 -27.61 -6.87 0.87
C ALA A 321 -28.22 -7.65 -0.31
N ASP A 322 -27.55 -7.58 -1.48
CA ASP A 322 -27.84 -8.39 -2.67
C ASP A 322 -26.62 -9.27 -2.98
N PRO A 323 -26.66 -10.57 -2.69
CA PRO A 323 -25.55 -11.49 -2.96
C PRO A 323 -25.11 -11.55 -4.42
N SER A 324 -26.00 -11.24 -5.38
CA SER A 324 -25.67 -11.24 -6.81
C SER A 324 -24.64 -10.17 -7.19
N ALA A 325 -24.42 -9.16 -6.34
CA ALA A 325 -23.39 -8.17 -6.54
C ALA A 325 -21.97 -8.78 -6.57
N ALA A 326 -21.74 -9.91 -5.88
CA ALA A 326 -20.46 -10.62 -5.92
C ALA A 326 -20.15 -11.25 -7.28
N GLU A 327 -21.18 -11.53 -8.09
CA GLU A 327 -21.04 -12.15 -9.41
C GLU A 327 -20.68 -11.15 -10.51
N ARG A 328 -20.78 -9.85 -10.22
CA ARG A 328 -20.49 -8.77 -11.16
C ARG A 328 -19.05 -8.27 -10.99
N SER A 329 -18.49 -7.75 -12.08
CA SER A 329 -17.23 -7.00 -12.03
C SER A 329 -17.50 -5.56 -11.64
N HIS A 330 -16.66 -5.01 -10.76
CA HIS A 330 -16.80 -3.65 -10.22
C HIS A 330 -15.57 -2.81 -10.52
N PHE A 331 -15.77 -1.51 -10.70
CA PHE A 331 -14.68 -0.53 -10.69
C PHE A 331 -14.32 -0.16 -9.25
N ALA A 332 -13.08 0.27 -9.04
CA ALA A 332 -12.62 0.76 -7.75
C ALA A 332 -13.41 2.00 -7.26
N SER A 333 -14.01 2.75 -8.21
CA SER A 333 -14.85 3.93 -7.98
C SER A 333 -16.30 3.61 -7.62
N ASP A 334 -16.75 2.35 -7.78
CA ASP A 334 -18.14 2.00 -7.51
C ASP A 334 -18.46 2.20 -6.02
N PRO A 335 -19.61 2.81 -5.66
CA PRO A 335 -19.94 3.09 -4.26
C PRO A 335 -19.85 1.86 -3.35
N ILE A 336 -20.29 0.70 -3.84
CA ILE A 336 -20.20 -0.56 -3.08
C ILE A 336 -18.76 -0.94 -2.73
N ILE A 337 -17.79 -0.67 -3.61
CA ILE A 337 -16.37 -0.95 -3.40
C ILE A 337 -15.72 0.11 -2.52
N VAL A 338 -16.05 1.37 -2.72
CA VAL A 338 -15.58 2.48 -1.87
C VAL A 338 -16.03 2.27 -0.43
N ALA A 339 -17.31 1.91 -0.21
CA ALA A 339 -17.84 1.60 1.11
C ALA A 339 -17.14 0.38 1.74
N TRP A 340 -16.99 -0.72 0.99
CA TRP A 340 -16.27 -1.91 1.45
C TRP A 340 -14.87 -1.59 1.94
N ARG A 341 -14.10 -0.85 1.14
CA ARG A 341 -12.73 -0.44 1.45
C ARG A 341 -12.67 0.48 2.67
N ALA A 342 -13.55 1.46 2.76
CA ALA A 342 -13.62 2.36 3.91
C ALA A 342 -13.98 1.60 5.21
N MET A 343 -15.03 0.77 5.16
CA MET A 343 -15.42 -0.05 6.32
C MET A 343 -14.31 -1.03 6.73
N THR A 344 -13.52 -1.54 5.77
CA THR A 344 -12.36 -2.40 6.07
C THR A 344 -11.37 -1.69 7.00
N VAL A 345 -11.03 -0.42 6.72
CA VAL A 345 -10.13 0.37 7.59
C VAL A 345 -10.71 0.51 8.99
N ALA A 346 -11.95 0.92 9.12
CA ALA A 346 -12.60 1.10 10.42
C ALA A 346 -12.75 -0.21 11.20
N LEU A 347 -13.03 -1.31 10.51
CA LEU A 347 -13.14 -2.63 11.13
C LEU A 347 -11.78 -3.17 11.59
N LEU A 348 -10.68 -2.85 10.92
CA LEU A 348 -9.33 -3.18 11.38
C LEU A 348 -9.01 -2.46 12.70
N ASP A 349 -9.38 -1.18 12.83
CA ASP A 349 -9.23 -0.45 14.08
C ASP A 349 -10.06 -1.08 15.21
N ARG A 350 -11.29 -1.57 14.93
CA ARG A 350 -12.13 -2.27 15.91
C ARG A 350 -11.66 -3.69 16.22
N LEU A 351 -11.04 -4.35 15.25
CA LEU A 351 -10.51 -5.71 15.40
C LEU A 351 -9.26 -5.74 16.28
N ALA A 352 -8.40 -4.72 16.22
CA ALA A 352 -7.11 -4.70 16.88
C ALA A 352 -7.19 -4.96 18.41
N PRO A 353 -8.06 -4.31 19.18
CA PRO A 353 -8.21 -4.60 20.61
C PRO A 353 -8.62 -6.05 20.88
N GLU A 354 -9.50 -6.62 20.06
CA GLU A 354 -9.98 -8.00 20.18
C GLU A 354 -8.84 -9.02 19.94
N VAL A 355 -8.00 -8.77 18.95
CA VAL A 355 -6.83 -9.63 18.65
C VAL A 355 -5.79 -9.49 19.75
N ARG A 356 -5.47 -8.27 20.20
CA ARG A 356 -4.54 -8.00 21.31
C ARG A 356 -4.97 -8.74 22.58
N CYS A 357 -6.25 -8.68 22.92
CA CYS A 357 -6.81 -9.40 24.08
C CYS A 357 -6.57 -10.91 23.98
N ARG A 358 -6.81 -11.52 22.80
CA ARG A 358 -6.61 -12.96 22.57
C ARG A 358 -5.15 -13.38 22.60
N LEU A 359 -4.26 -12.50 22.15
CA LEU A 359 -2.81 -12.76 22.17
C LEU A 359 -2.17 -12.43 23.52
N GLY A 360 -2.86 -11.71 24.42
CA GLY A 360 -2.33 -11.31 25.72
C GLY A 360 -1.25 -10.22 25.62
N VAL A 361 -1.34 -9.33 24.62
CA VAL A 361 -0.36 -8.26 24.35
C VAL A 361 -0.99 -6.88 24.38
N GLY A 362 -0.18 -5.86 24.66
CA GLY A 362 -0.60 -4.46 24.66
C GLY A 362 -0.46 -3.79 23.28
N GLU A 363 -1.00 -2.58 23.17
CA GLU A 363 -0.97 -1.79 21.94
C GLU A 363 0.46 -1.43 21.52
N ALA A 364 1.30 -1.05 22.47
CA ALA A 364 2.70 -0.70 22.20
C ALA A 364 3.52 -1.91 21.68
N GLU A 365 3.20 -3.12 22.15
CA GLU A 365 3.88 -4.36 21.75
C GLU A 365 3.35 -4.87 20.41
N PHE A 366 2.08 -4.63 20.14
CA PHE A 366 1.37 -5.13 18.96
C PHE A 366 0.59 -4.02 18.26
N PRO A 367 1.30 -3.03 17.66
CA PRO A 367 0.67 -1.98 16.86
C PRO A 367 -0.02 -2.57 15.63
N LEU A 368 -0.90 -1.79 15.00
CA LEU A 368 -1.67 -2.19 13.82
C LEU A 368 -0.79 -2.76 12.70
N ALA A 369 0.39 -2.19 12.49
CA ALA A 369 1.37 -2.65 11.49
C ALA A 369 1.82 -4.11 11.71
N ARG A 370 1.90 -4.58 12.96
CA ARG A 370 2.19 -5.97 13.30
C ARG A 370 0.97 -6.88 13.11
N MET A 371 -0.22 -6.39 13.46
CA MET A 371 -1.45 -7.13 13.22
C MET A 371 -1.69 -7.39 11.73
N LEU A 372 -1.39 -6.42 10.87
CA LEU A 372 -1.50 -6.57 9.42
C LEU A 372 -0.57 -7.68 8.90
N GLU A 373 0.69 -7.74 9.35
CA GLU A 373 1.65 -8.76 8.92
C GLU A 373 1.39 -10.12 9.58
N GLY A 374 1.21 -10.13 10.89
CA GLY A 374 1.09 -11.36 11.66
C GLY A 374 -0.20 -12.10 11.41
N GLY A 375 -1.29 -11.39 11.20
CA GLY A 375 -2.62 -11.96 11.27
C GLY A 375 -3.54 -11.63 10.10
N THR A 376 -4.03 -10.41 9.98
CA THR A 376 -5.23 -10.10 9.16
C THR A 376 -5.05 -10.41 7.68
N TRP A 377 -3.91 -10.04 7.08
CA TRP A 377 -3.64 -10.34 5.68
C TRP A 377 -3.59 -11.86 5.42
N MET A 378 -2.95 -12.61 6.30
CA MET A 378 -2.86 -14.06 6.16
C MET A 378 -4.16 -14.78 6.53
N ALA A 379 -4.89 -14.30 7.53
CA ALA A 379 -6.22 -14.82 7.87
C ALA A 379 -7.18 -14.66 6.68
N GLY A 380 -7.19 -13.48 6.05
CA GLY A 380 -7.95 -13.25 4.83
C GLY A 380 -7.51 -14.15 3.67
N ARG A 381 -6.20 -14.44 3.55
CA ARG A 381 -5.68 -15.37 2.54
C ARG A 381 -6.10 -16.82 2.81
N ARG A 382 -6.07 -17.25 4.08
CA ARG A 382 -6.48 -18.60 4.52
C ARG A 382 -7.96 -18.83 4.22
N ILE A 383 -8.84 -17.99 4.78
CA ILE A 383 -10.28 -18.17 4.61
C ILE A 383 -10.72 -18.07 3.15
N ALA A 384 -10.10 -17.18 2.37
CA ALA A 384 -10.36 -17.10 0.93
C ALA A 384 -9.98 -18.40 0.19
N ALA A 385 -8.88 -19.07 0.57
CA ALA A 385 -8.46 -20.34 -0.02
C ALA A 385 -9.37 -21.51 0.36
N GLU A 386 -9.97 -21.45 1.53
CA GLU A 386 -10.97 -22.44 1.99
C GLU A 386 -12.31 -22.29 1.26
N LEU A 387 -12.74 -21.03 1.03
CA LEU A 387 -14.06 -20.74 0.46
C LEU A 387 -14.09 -20.70 -1.08
N ARG A 388 -12.97 -20.36 -1.72
CA ARG A 388 -12.91 -20.13 -3.18
C ARG A 388 -11.73 -20.83 -3.83
N HIS A 389 -12.00 -21.51 -4.94
CA HIS A 389 -10.93 -22.09 -5.76
C HIS A 389 -9.92 -21.00 -6.17
N GLY A 390 -8.62 -21.25 -5.94
CA GLY A 390 -7.56 -20.27 -6.20
C GLY A 390 -7.45 -19.12 -5.17
N GLY A 391 -8.29 -19.08 -4.13
CA GLY A 391 -8.21 -18.11 -3.04
C GLY A 391 -8.37 -16.66 -3.51
N GLY A 392 -9.24 -16.41 -4.50
CA GLY A 392 -9.53 -15.06 -5.02
C GLY A 392 -10.23 -14.16 -3.98
N PRO A 393 -10.35 -12.85 -4.27
CA PRO A 393 -11.15 -11.93 -3.45
C PRO A 393 -12.65 -12.26 -3.55
N PRO A 394 -13.49 -11.75 -2.62
CA PRO A 394 -14.94 -11.94 -2.68
C PRO A 394 -15.62 -11.21 -3.86
N PHE A 395 -14.93 -10.25 -4.47
CA PHE A 395 -15.39 -9.47 -5.62
C PHE A 395 -14.38 -9.52 -6.76
N THR A 396 -14.86 -9.41 -7.99
CA THR A 396 -14.02 -9.16 -9.16
C THR A 396 -13.89 -7.66 -9.36
N ILE A 397 -12.67 -7.13 -9.22
CA ILE A 397 -12.35 -5.71 -9.43
C ILE A 397 -11.65 -5.54 -10.77
N ILE A 398 -12.15 -4.62 -11.58
CA ILE A 398 -11.51 -4.19 -12.83
C ILE A 398 -10.35 -3.28 -12.43
N SER A 399 -9.11 -3.79 -12.59
CA SER A 399 -7.88 -3.08 -12.25
C SER A 399 -7.25 -2.45 -13.49
N ASP A 400 -6.75 -1.24 -13.34
CA ASP A 400 -5.94 -0.53 -14.34
C ASP A 400 -4.41 -0.79 -14.17
N GLY A 401 -4.04 -1.74 -13.33
CA GLY A 401 -2.64 -2.06 -13.02
C GLY A 401 -1.99 -1.07 -12.05
N THR A 402 -2.75 -0.16 -11.44
CA THR A 402 -2.24 0.86 -10.50
C THR A 402 -2.97 0.89 -9.15
N ILE A 403 -4.03 0.09 -8.97
CA ILE A 403 -4.81 -0.03 -7.73
C ILE A 403 -4.87 -1.50 -7.31
N PHE A 404 -4.74 -1.77 -6.01
CA PHE A 404 -4.80 -3.07 -5.31
C PHE A 404 -3.59 -3.95 -5.50
#